data_c2d7991366dc6c36ee720a29421a7c5f
#
_entry.id   c2d7991366dc6c36ee720a29421a7c5f
#
_cell.length_a   1.000
_cell.length_b   1.000
_cell.length_c   1.000
_cell.angle_alpha   90.00
_cell.angle_beta   90.00
_cell.angle_gamma   90.00
#
_symmetry.space_group_name_H-M   'P 1'
#
loop_
_entity.id
_entity.type
_entity.pdbx_description
1 polymer ?
#
loop_
_entity_poly.entity_id
_entity_poly.type
_entity_poly.pdbx_seq_one_letter_code
_entity_poly.pdbx_strand_id
1 'polypeptide(L)'
;MYKIRRGLGFFGFTLLVIVLFSACANNVSRNLTSSAELLPSQCRIVKHIMGETCVPINPQRIIAASDSTLEAALILGLKPTGTTTYAQQSDYLRERFESTASVGLDSRLLSLEKILTIKPDLILATDDYGEQQELYNRLSQISPTVIAKWWDGKNIRWKECFQLFAQAFGKTSEAEKIVNAYNQRIAELQQRMGDRLQNTLISIIEIYPDRIRLFGKTKTVSLSSTIIEDIGLPRPPSQEEGMDISLESIGDADGDIIFLMARDPEAQLYQQVMNHPLWKQLKAVQAGKIYKVENSYWGGSGYIAANLVLDDLFKYLLK
;
A
#
# COMPACT_ATOMS: atom_id res chain seq x y z
N MET A 1 -94.42 -21.32 -1.17
CA MET A 1 -93.49 -22.32 -1.19
C MET A 1 -92.48 -22.07 -2.32
N TYR A 2 -91.39 -21.53 -1.98
CA TYR A 2 -90.44 -20.93 -2.94
C TYR A 2 -89.09 -21.56 -2.70
N LYS A 3 -88.37 -22.00 -3.69
CA LYS A 3 -87.00 -21.62 -4.00
C LYS A 3 -86.25 -22.74 -4.67
N ILE A 4 -85.61 -22.45 -5.70
CA ILE A 4 -84.14 -22.55 -5.83
C ILE A 4 -83.81 -22.30 -7.30
N ARG A 5 -83.12 -21.24 -7.57
CA ARG A 5 -82.36 -21.03 -8.82
C ARG A 5 -81.42 -19.80 -8.63
N ARG A 6 -80.23 -19.99 -8.17
CA ARG A 6 -79.09 -19.06 -8.34
C ARG A 6 -77.83 -19.75 -7.89
N GLY A 7 -76.97 -20.20 -8.74
CA GLY A 7 -75.71 -20.79 -8.37
C GLY A 7 -74.90 -21.38 -9.54
N LEU A 8 -75.02 -20.89 -10.75
CA LEU A 8 -74.19 -21.44 -11.83
C LEU A 8 -73.42 -20.35 -12.64
N GLY A 9 -73.45 -19.10 -12.20
CA GLY A 9 -72.81 -17.99 -12.93
C GLY A 9 -71.42 -17.55 -12.37
N PHE A 10 -71.03 -18.08 -11.21
CA PHE A 10 -69.79 -17.55 -10.54
C PHE A 10 -68.56 -18.43 -10.73
N PHE A 11 -68.67 -19.63 -11.25
CA PHE A 11 -67.52 -20.53 -11.43
C PHE A 11 -66.80 -20.36 -12.78
N GLY A 12 -67.46 -19.73 -13.77
CA GLY A 12 -66.84 -19.51 -15.06
C GLY A 12 -65.94 -18.29 -15.15
N PHE A 13 -66.13 -17.29 -14.27
CA PHE A 13 -65.38 -16.04 -14.32
C PHE A 13 -64.06 -16.10 -13.56
N THR A 14 -63.98 -16.97 -12.54
CA THR A 14 -62.74 -17.17 -11.77
C THR A 14 -61.69 -18.00 -12.51
N LEU A 15 -62.09 -18.86 -13.45
CA LEU A 15 -61.13 -19.67 -14.22
C LEU A 15 -60.50 -18.87 -15.36
N LEU A 16 -61.17 -17.84 -15.90
CA LEU A 16 -60.64 -16.99 -16.97
C LEU A 16 -59.62 -15.95 -16.48
N VAL A 17 -59.76 -15.54 -15.21
CA VAL A 17 -58.80 -14.59 -14.60
C VAL A 17 -57.49 -15.25 -14.24
N ILE A 18 -57.47 -16.55 -13.89
CA ILE A 18 -56.24 -17.29 -13.54
C ILE A 18 -55.37 -17.58 -14.76
N VAL A 19 -55.98 -17.74 -15.95
CA VAL A 19 -55.21 -17.99 -17.19
C VAL A 19 -54.56 -16.71 -17.74
N LEU A 20 -55.07 -15.52 -17.41
CA LEU A 20 -54.48 -14.25 -17.86
C LEU A 20 -53.31 -13.77 -17.00
N PHE A 21 -53.14 -14.27 -15.78
CA PHE A 21 -52.00 -13.96 -14.93
C PHE A 21 -50.77 -14.88 -15.13
N SER A 22 -50.93 -16.01 -15.81
CA SER A 22 -49.82 -16.93 -16.12
C SER A 22 -49.04 -16.55 -17.39
N ALA A 23 -49.42 -15.53 -18.13
CA ALA A 23 -48.79 -15.15 -19.39
C ALA A 23 -47.77 -13.96 -19.24
N CYS A 24 -47.63 -13.38 -18.05
CA CYS A 24 -46.67 -12.26 -17.82
C CYS A 24 -45.49 -12.60 -16.95
N ALA A 25 -45.20 -13.88 -16.69
CA ALA A 25 -44.04 -14.30 -15.91
C ALA A 25 -42.92 -14.91 -16.80
N ASN A 26 -42.75 -14.37 -18.00
CA ASN A 26 -41.60 -14.75 -18.82
C ASN A 26 -40.84 -13.51 -19.26
N ASN A 27 -39.58 -13.48 -18.79
CA ASN A 27 -38.46 -12.71 -19.35
C ASN A 27 -38.47 -11.18 -19.15
N VAL A 28 -38.32 -10.76 -17.89
CA VAL A 28 -37.41 -9.67 -17.62
C VAL A 28 -36.08 -10.33 -17.13
N SER A 29 -35.39 -10.94 -18.07
CA SER A 29 -33.91 -11.03 -17.93
C SER A 29 -33.44 -9.60 -17.93
N ARG A 30 -33.23 -9.04 -16.72
CA ARG A 30 -32.37 -7.87 -16.57
C ARG A 30 -31.03 -8.29 -17.14
N ASN A 31 -30.69 -7.83 -18.30
CA ASN A 31 -29.32 -7.65 -18.76
C ASN A 31 -28.67 -6.63 -17.82
N LEU A 32 -28.42 -7.04 -16.58
CA LEU A 32 -27.28 -6.55 -15.82
C LEU A 32 -26.08 -6.89 -16.71
N THR A 33 -25.42 -5.87 -17.21
CA THR A 33 -24.15 -5.95 -17.91
C THR A 33 -23.27 -6.95 -17.16
N SER A 34 -23.26 -8.17 -17.65
CA SER A 34 -22.35 -9.21 -17.23
C SER A 34 -20.95 -8.66 -17.46
N SER A 35 -20.23 -8.35 -16.38
CA SER A 35 -18.80 -8.48 -16.42
C SER A 35 -18.55 -9.88 -16.97
N ALA A 36 -18.00 -9.96 -18.19
CA ALA A 36 -17.79 -11.24 -18.86
C ALA A 36 -17.00 -12.12 -17.90
N GLU A 37 -17.65 -13.13 -17.35
CA GLU A 37 -17.02 -14.11 -16.45
C GLU A 37 -15.91 -14.76 -17.27
N LEU A 38 -14.64 -14.41 -16.94
CA LEU A 38 -13.49 -14.96 -17.62
C LEU A 38 -13.49 -16.48 -17.41
N LEU A 39 -13.35 -17.22 -18.49
CA LEU A 39 -13.17 -18.68 -18.38
C LEU A 39 -11.90 -18.97 -17.56
N PRO A 40 -11.85 -20.05 -16.76
CA PRO A 40 -10.68 -20.42 -15.96
C PRO A 40 -9.36 -20.52 -16.75
N SER A 41 -9.43 -20.74 -18.06
CA SER A 41 -8.28 -20.72 -18.97
C SER A 41 -7.81 -19.31 -19.37
N GLN A 42 -8.56 -18.26 -19.01
CA GLN A 42 -8.28 -16.87 -19.40
C GLN A 42 -7.83 -16.02 -18.23
N CYS A 43 -7.80 -16.57 -17.02
CA CYS A 43 -7.40 -15.84 -15.83
C CYS A 43 -6.54 -16.70 -14.90
N ARG A 44 -5.92 -16.00 -13.99
CA ARG A 44 -5.10 -16.55 -12.88
C ARG A 44 -5.87 -16.32 -11.58
N ILE A 45 -6.08 -17.37 -10.81
CA ILE A 45 -6.69 -17.24 -9.48
C ILE A 45 -5.63 -16.70 -8.51
N VAL A 46 -5.94 -15.57 -7.91
CA VAL A 46 -5.10 -14.90 -6.91
C VAL A 46 -5.84 -14.86 -5.57
N LYS A 47 -5.23 -15.46 -4.54
CA LYS A 47 -5.72 -15.42 -3.16
C LYS A 47 -5.24 -14.16 -2.46
N HIS A 48 -6.15 -13.44 -1.82
CA HIS A 48 -5.85 -12.20 -1.11
C HIS A 48 -6.75 -12.04 0.12
N ILE A 49 -6.62 -10.97 0.87
CA ILE A 49 -7.34 -10.83 2.16
C ILE A 49 -8.87 -10.81 2.04
N MET A 50 -9.43 -10.54 0.86
CA MET A 50 -10.87 -10.51 0.61
C MET A 50 -11.38 -11.78 -0.07
N GLY A 51 -10.55 -12.83 -0.21
CA GLY A 51 -10.90 -14.09 -0.86
C GLY A 51 -10.04 -14.41 -2.07
N GLU A 52 -10.66 -14.83 -3.16
CA GLU A 52 -10.00 -15.19 -4.42
C GLU A 52 -10.54 -14.35 -5.57
N THR A 53 -9.65 -13.87 -6.43
CA THR A 53 -10.00 -13.12 -7.63
C THR A 53 -9.41 -13.77 -8.88
N CYS A 54 -10.23 -13.92 -9.92
CA CYS A 54 -9.84 -14.33 -11.26
C CYS A 54 -9.23 -13.12 -11.98
N VAL A 55 -7.92 -12.99 -11.99
CA VAL A 55 -7.16 -11.89 -12.59
C VAL A 55 -6.84 -12.24 -14.05
N PRO A 56 -7.09 -11.38 -15.04
CA PRO A 56 -6.70 -11.62 -16.43
C PRO A 56 -5.23 -12.03 -16.56
N ILE A 57 -4.92 -12.95 -17.47
CA ILE A 57 -3.55 -13.44 -17.69
C ILE A 57 -2.61 -12.28 -18.04
N ASN A 58 -3.10 -11.30 -18.81
CA ASN A 58 -2.32 -10.17 -19.28
C ASN A 58 -3.13 -8.86 -19.12
N PRO A 59 -3.21 -8.29 -17.90
CA PRO A 59 -3.94 -7.05 -17.66
C PRO A 59 -3.26 -5.87 -18.38
N GLN A 60 -4.06 -5.01 -19.02
CA GLN A 60 -3.57 -3.87 -19.81
C GLN A 60 -3.94 -2.52 -19.19
N ARG A 61 -5.09 -2.44 -18.52
CA ARG A 61 -5.58 -1.21 -17.88
C ARG A 61 -5.62 -1.40 -16.38
N ILE A 62 -4.47 -1.13 -15.76
CA ILE A 62 -4.23 -1.39 -14.35
C ILE A 62 -4.49 -0.13 -13.54
N ILE A 63 -5.26 -0.25 -12.46
CA ILE A 63 -5.33 0.76 -11.39
C ILE A 63 -4.42 0.33 -10.25
N ALA A 64 -3.45 1.18 -9.94
CA ALA A 64 -2.59 1.07 -8.78
C ALA A 64 -3.10 2.04 -7.68
N ALA A 65 -3.92 1.54 -6.76
CA ALA A 65 -4.67 2.38 -5.83
C ALA A 65 -3.90 2.80 -4.57
N SER A 66 -2.58 2.59 -4.52
CA SER A 66 -1.68 3.03 -3.45
C SER A 66 -0.25 3.15 -3.96
N ASP A 67 0.63 3.78 -3.16
CA ASP A 67 2.06 3.92 -3.48
C ASP A 67 2.74 2.57 -3.67
N SER A 68 2.44 1.61 -2.79
CA SER A 68 3.03 0.26 -2.87
C SER A 68 2.60 -0.50 -4.13
N THR A 69 1.34 -0.33 -4.58
CA THR A 69 0.85 -0.94 -5.81
C THR A 69 1.46 -0.28 -7.04
N LEU A 70 1.65 1.05 -7.01
CA LEU A 70 2.34 1.78 -8.08
C LEU A 70 3.81 1.33 -8.18
N GLU A 71 4.52 1.32 -7.05
CA GLU A 71 5.92 0.88 -7.00
C GLU A 71 6.10 -0.55 -7.51
N ALA A 72 5.23 -1.47 -7.09
CA ALA A 72 5.26 -2.85 -7.53
C ALA A 72 5.06 -2.98 -9.05
N ALA A 73 4.10 -2.24 -9.61
CA ALA A 73 3.87 -2.23 -11.05
C ALA A 73 5.08 -1.70 -11.81
N LEU A 74 5.63 -0.56 -11.38
CA LEU A 74 6.75 0.09 -12.06
C LEU A 74 8.03 -0.74 -12.04
N ILE A 75 8.39 -1.33 -10.90
CA ILE A 75 9.61 -2.15 -10.82
C ILE A 75 9.50 -3.45 -11.61
N LEU A 76 8.28 -3.95 -11.81
CA LEU A 76 7.99 -5.12 -12.65
C LEU A 76 7.82 -4.76 -14.15
N GLY A 77 8.09 -3.50 -14.51
CA GLY A 77 8.05 -3.03 -15.90
C GLY A 77 6.66 -2.77 -16.45
N LEU A 78 5.65 -2.61 -15.59
CA LEU A 78 4.27 -2.31 -15.96
C LEU A 78 3.99 -0.81 -15.88
N LYS A 79 3.04 -0.32 -16.68
CA LYS A 79 2.61 1.08 -16.68
C LYS A 79 1.13 1.17 -16.27
N PRO A 80 0.81 1.46 -15.01
CA PRO A 80 -0.57 1.66 -14.58
C PRO A 80 -1.25 2.79 -15.36
N THR A 81 -2.53 2.62 -15.68
CA THR A 81 -3.36 3.64 -16.35
C THR A 81 -3.97 4.62 -15.36
N GLY A 82 -4.05 4.24 -14.08
CA GLY A 82 -4.52 5.09 -13.00
C GLY A 82 -3.82 4.81 -11.68
N THR A 83 -3.58 5.87 -10.89
CA THR A 83 -3.05 5.79 -9.54
C THR A 83 -3.55 6.95 -8.68
N THR A 84 -3.19 7.00 -7.40
CA THR A 84 -3.58 8.07 -6.49
C THR A 84 -2.72 9.33 -6.72
N THR A 85 -3.29 10.49 -6.38
CA THR A 85 -2.54 11.77 -6.46
C THR A 85 -1.32 11.75 -5.54
N TYR A 86 -1.45 11.13 -4.37
CA TYR A 86 -0.35 11.01 -3.40
C TYR A 86 0.83 10.22 -4.00
N ALA A 87 0.55 9.07 -4.64
CA ALA A 87 1.57 8.28 -5.33
C ALA A 87 2.24 9.06 -6.47
N GLN A 88 1.49 9.89 -7.20
CA GLN A 88 2.02 10.75 -8.26
C GLN A 88 2.97 11.84 -7.75
N GLN A 89 2.82 12.26 -6.49
CA GLN A 89 3.66 13.29 -5.86
C GLN A 89 4.97 12.72 -5.29
N SER A 90 5.15 11.40 -5.28
CA SER A 90 6.39 10.77 -4.84
C SER A 90 7.53 11.05 -5.82
N ASP A 91 8.45 11.92 -5.44
CA ASP A 91 9.52 12.42 -6.33
C ASP A 91 10.36 11.31 -6.95
N TYR A 92 10.71 10.27 -6.17
CA TYR A 92 11.51 9.14 -6.65
C TYR A 92 10.77 8.23 -7.66
N LEU A 93 9.44 8.35 -7.78
CA LEU A 93 8.64 7.62 -8.76
C LEU A 93 8.35 8.45 -10.01
N ARG A 94 8.31 9.79 -9.89
CA ARG A 94 7.84 10.72 -10.93
C ARG A 94 8.52 10.51 -12.28
N GLU A 95 9.82 10.24 -12.30
CA GLU A 95 10.57 10.01 -13.54
C GLU A 95 10.29 8.64 -14.19
N ARG A 96 9.58 7.75 -13.49
CA ARG A 96 9.35 6.36 -13.91
C ARG A 96 8.00 6.13 -14.55
N PHE A 97 7.10 7.10 -14.49
CA PHE A 97 5.79 7.01 -15.13
C PHE A 97 5.39 8.34 -15.78
N GLU A 98 4.84 8.23 -16.99
CA GLU A 98 4.29 9.36 -17.74
C GLU A 98 2.76 9.33 -17.59
N SER A 99 2.14 10.51 -17.42
CA SER A 99 0.70 10.79 -17.52
C SER A 99 -0.27 9.68 -17.08
N THR A 100 -0.07 9.11 -15.89
CA THR A 100 -1.05 8.20 -15.28
C THR A 100 -2.22 9.03 -14.70
N ALA A 101 -3.47 8.62 -14.96
CA ALA A 101 -4.63 9.35 -14.47
C ALA A 101 -4.74 9.28 -12.95
N SER A 102 -5.10 10.40 -12.28
CA SER A 102 -5.41 10.39 -10.86
C SER A 102 -6.81 9.81 -10.61
N VAL A 103 -6.88 8.71 -9.85
CA VAL A 103 -8.14 8.04 -9.47
C VAL A 103 -8.63 8.39 -8.06
N GLY A 104 -7.99 9.32 -7.39
CA GLY A 104 -8.33 9.74 -6.04
C GLY A 104 -7.15 10.40 -5.34
N LEU A 105 -7.34 10.87 -4.12
CA LEU A 105 -6.27 11.49 -3.35
C LEU A 105 -5.27 10.43 -2.85
N ASP A 106 -5.78 9.46 -2.16
CA ASP A 106 -5.04 8.31 -1.59
C ASP A 106 -5.92 7.04 -1.63
N SER A 107 -5.43 5.94 -1.04
CA SER A 107 -6.12 4.65 -1.00
C SER A 107 -7.50 4.66 -0.30
N ARG A 108 -7.77 5.66 0.54
CA ARG A 108 -9.07 5.85 1.25
C ARG A 108 -10.05 6.69 0.44
N LEU A 109 -9.55 7.62 -0.33
CA LEU A 109 -10.32 8.63 -1.06
C LEU A 109 -10.26 8.38 -2.57
N LEU A 110 -10.63 7.16 -2.99
CA LEU A 110 -10.73 6.77 -4.39
C LEU A 110 -12.03 7.27 -5.01
N SER A 111 -11.96 7.76 -6.25
CA SER A 111 -13.10 8.13 -7.06
C SER A 111 -13.53 6.97 -7.95
N LEU A 112 -14.62 6.29 -7.60
CA LEU A 112 -15.17 5.20 -8.39
C LEU A 112 -15.57 5.64 -9.80
N GLU A 113 -16.05 6.89 -9.95
CA GLU A 113 -16.41 7.45 -11.24
C GLU A 113 -15.19 7.55 -12.17
N LYS A 114 -14.06 8.06 -11.66
CA LYS A 114 -12.82 8.12 -12.42
C LYS A 114 -12.30 6.73 -12.79
N ILE A 115 -12.38 5.77 -11.84
CA ILE A 115 -12.00 4.38 -12.08
C ILE A 115 -12.87 3.77 -13.17
N LEU A 116 -14.19 3.93 -13.09
CA LEU A 116 -15.14 3.47 -14.13
C LEU A 116 -14.83 4.04 -15.51
N THR A 117 -14.46 5.32 -15.59
CA THR A 117 -14.12 5.99 -16.84
C THR A 117 -12.89 5.36 -17.52
N ILE A 118 -11.92 4.90 -16.73
CA ILE A 118 -10.69 4.23 -17.21
C ILE A 118 -11.03 2.86 -17.78
N LYS A 119 -12.12 2.22 -17.33
CA LYS A 119 -12.51 0.83 -17.68
C LYS A 119 -11.36 -0.16 -17.40
N PRO A 120 -10.87 -0.25 -16.16
CA PRO A 120 -9.74 -1.11 -15.83
C PRO A 120 -10.08 -2.58 -16.06
N ASP A 121 -9.04 -3.40 -16.24
CA ASP A 121 -9.13 -4.86 -16.25
C ASP A 121 -8.47 -5.48 -15.01
N LEU A 122 -7.81 -4.67 -14.17
CA LEU A 122 -7.28 -5.05 -12.87
C LEU A 122 -7.19 -3.83 -11.94
N ILE A 123 -7.63 -4.00 -10.70
CA ILE A 123 -7.43 -3.02 -9.61
C ILE A 123 -6.61 -3.67 -8.51
N LEU A 124 -5.52 -3.02 -8.11
CA LEU A 124 -4.70 -3.40 -6.97
C LEU A 124 -4.79 -2.36 -5.87
N ALA A 125 -4.95 -2.79 -4.63
CA ALA A 125 -5.02 -1.94 -3.46
C ALA A 125 -4.37 -2.60 -2.24
N THR A 126 -4.23 -1.84 -1.16
CA THR A 126 -3.76 -2.28 0.16
C THR A 126 -4.79 -1.94 1.23
N ASP A 127 -4.75 -2.65 2.36
CA ASP A 127 -5.64 -2.45 3.51
C ASP A 127 -5.09 -1.42 4.51
N ASP A 128 -4.53 -0.33 4.03
CA ASP A 128 -3.75 0.64 4.83
C ASP A 128 -4.48 1.13 6.10
N TYR A 129 -5.81 1.06 6.15
CA TYR A 129 -6.62 1.68 7.20
C TYR A 129 -7.82 0.84 7.70
N GLY A 130 -7.83 -0.47 7.46
CA GLY A 130 -8.69 -1.43 8.16
C GLY A 130 -10.05 -1.72 7.55
N GLU A 131 -10.90 -0.78 7.22
CA GLU A 131 -12.27 -1.04 6.71
C GLU A 131 -12.30 -1.16 5.18
N GLN A 132 -11.84 -2.30 4.66
CA GLN A 132 -11.73 -2.49 3.21
C GLN A 132 -12.91 -3.28 2.57
N GLN A 133 -13.81 -3.86 3.38
CA GLN A 133 -14.87 -4.70 2.83
C GLN A 133 -15.82 -3.91 1.91
N GLU A 134 -16.26 -2.73 2.33
CA GLU A 134 -17.15 -1.90 1.52
C GLU A 134 -16.43 -1.41 0.26
N LEU A 135 -15.20 -0.92 0.39
CA LEU A 135 -14.39 -0.48 -0.73
C LEU A 135 -14.16 -1.63 -1.72
N TYR A 136 -13.77 -2.81 -1.24
CA TYR A 136 -13.61 -4.00 -2.07
C TYR A 136 -14.88 -4.35 -2.82
N ASN A 137 -16.03 -4.39 -2.13
CA ASN A 137 -17.31 -4.71 -2.76
C ASN A 137 -17.66 -3.74 -3.91
N ARG A 138 -17.32 -2.47 -3.76
CA ARG A 138 -17.54 -1.44 -4.80
C ARG A 138 -16.53 -1.55 -5.94
N LEU A 139 -15.26 -1.76 -5.66
CA LEU A 139 -14.21 -1.92 -6.67
C LEU A 139 -14.38 -3.21 -7.47
N SER A 140 -14.71 -4.31 -6.82
CA SER A 140 -14.91 -5.62 -7.46
C SER A 140 -16.12 -5.67 -8.40
N GLN A 141 -17.08 -4.75 -8.24
CA GLN A 141 -18.17 -4.56 -9.22
C GLN A 141 -17.69 -3.87 -10.50
N ILE A 142 -16.56 -3.17 -10.46
CA ILE A 142 -15.99 -2.48 -11.63
C ILE A 142 -15.04 -3.41 -12.38
N SER A 143 -14.15 -4.10 -11.67
CA SER A 143 -13.11 -4.93 -12.27
C SER A 143 -12.53 -5.93 -11.25
N PRO A 144 -11.89 -7.02 -11.70
CA PRO A 144 -11.09 -7.90 -10.83
C PRO A 144 -10.21 -7.07 -9.89
N THR A 145 -10.38 -7.28 -8.57
CA THR A 145 -9.73 -6.47 -7.55
C THR A 145 -8.95 -7.37 -6.59
N VAL A 146 -7.69 -7.05 -6.34
CA VAL A 146 -6.81 -7.74 -5.39
C VAL A 146 -6.38 -6.77 -4.31
N ILE A 147 -6.61 -7.12 -3.04
CA ILE A 147 -6.21 -6.29 -1.89
C ILE A 147 -5.17 -7.04 -1.05
N ALA A 148 -4.01 -6.41 -0.87
CA ALA A 148 -2.93 -6.91 -0.03
C ALA A 148 -3.07 -6.39 1.40
N LYS A 149 -2.62 -7.20 2.36
CA LYS A 149 -2.53 -6.81 3.77
C LYS A 149 -1.26 -5.99 3.99
N TRP A 150 -1.40 -4.68 4.21
CA TRP A 150 -0.29 -3.77 4.45
C TRP A 150 0.25 -3.83 5.88
N TRP A 151 -0.65 -3.87 6.86
CA TRP A 151 -0.31 -3.86 8.28
C TRP A 151 -0.84 -5.10 9.02
N ASP A 152 0.01 -5.80 9.76
CA ASP A 152 -0.36 -7.03 10.47
C ASP A 152 -0.60 -6.85 11.99
N GLY A 153 -0.56 -5.61 12.47
CA GLY A 153 -0.65 -5.27 13.88
C GLY A 153 0.70 -4.98 14.55
N LYS A 154 1.80 -5.30 13.87
CA LYS A 154 3.18 -5.05 14.35
C LYS A 154 4.06 -4.41 13.29
N ASN A 155 3.98 -4.89 12.05
CA ASN A 155 4.87 -4.50 10.97
C ASN A 155 4.11 -4.22 9.67
N ILE A 156 4.73 -3.41 8.81
CA ILE A 156 4.31 -3.26 7.42
C ILE A 156 4.75 -4.48 6.61
N ARG A 157 3.83 -4.99 5.78
CA ARG A 157 3.99 -6.22 4.99
C ARG A 157 4.35 -5.93 3.54
N TRP A 158 5.20 -4.93 3.31
CA TRP A 158 5.51 -4.44 1.96
C TRP A 158 6.12 -5.52 1.04
N LYS A 159 6.91 -6.46 1.59
CA LYS A 159 7.49 -7.58 0.81
C LYS A 159 6.42 -8.58 0.38
N GLU A 160 5.52 -8.93 1.26
CA GLU A 160 4.40 -9.83 0.98
C GLU A 160 3.39 -9.17 0.02
N CYS A 161 3.14 -7.87 0.18
CA CYS A 161 2.35 -7.10 -0.78
C CYS A 161 2.95 -7.18 -2.18
N PHE A 162 4.26 -6.95 -2.30
CA PHE A 162 4.97 -7.05 -3.57
C PHE A 162 4.84 -8.45 -4.21
N GLN A 163 5.01 -9.52 -3.42
CA GLN A 163 4.85 -10.89 -3.90
C GLN A 163 3.44 -11.16 -4.42
N LEU A 164 2.43 -10.72 -3.68
CA LEU A 164 1.02 -10.86 -4.10
C LEU A 164 0.74 -10.10 -5.40
N PHE A 165 1.25 -8.87 -5.53
CA PHE A 165 1.07 -8.08 -6.75
C PHE A 165 1.82 -8.70 -7.93
N ALA A 166 3.03 -9.22 -7.71
CA ALA A 166 3.77 -9.95 -8.73
C ALA A 166 3.01 -11.20 -9.20
N GLN A 167 2.37 -11.93 -8.28
CA GLN A 167 1.48 -13.04 -8.63
C GLN A 167 0.29 -12.56 -9.46
N ALA A 168 -0.36 -11.46 -9.06
CA ALA A 168 -1.47 -10.89 -9.80
C ALA A 168 -1.08 -10.49 -11.22
N PHE A 169 0.11 -9.94 -11.40
CA PHE A 169 0.66 -9.58 -12.71
C PHE A 169 1.20 -10.77 -13.52
N GLY A 170 1.39 -11.95 -12.91
CA GLY A 170 2.09 -13.09 -13.56
C GLY A 170 3.59 -12.87 -13.74
N LYS A 171 4.19 -12.10 -12.81
CA LYS A 171 5.59 -11.65 -12.83
C LYS A 171 6.42 -12.21 -11.67
N THR A 172 6.07 -13.41 -11.19
CA THR A 172 6.74 -14.04 -10.03
C THR A 172 8.23 -14.26 -10.25
N SER A 173 8.62 -14.67 -11.46
CA SER A 173 10.05 -14.88 -11.78
C SER A 173 10.85 -13.58 -11.81
N GLU A 174 10.27 -12.49 -12.31
CA GLU A 174 10.87 -11.16 -12.28
C GLU A 174 10.97 -10.66 -10.84
N ALA A 175 9.92 -10.89 -10.03
CA ALA A 175 9.92 -10.53 -8.61
C ALA A 175 11.01 -11.26 -7.83
N GLU A 176 11.21 -12.55 -8.07
CA GLU A 176 12.31 -13.33 -7.44
C GLU A 176 13.69 -12.72 -7.74
N LYS A 177 13.92 -12.25 -8.97
CA LYS A 177 15.19 -11.58 -9.33
C LYS A 177 15.37 -10.27 -8.56
N ILE A 178 14.29 -9.48 -8.39
CA ILE A 178 14.32 -8.23 -7.64
C ILE A 178 14.62 -8.49 -6.16
N VAL A 179 13.93 -9.46 -5.56
CA VAL A 179 14.16 -9.87 -4.16
C VAL A 179 15.60 -10.36 -3.96
N ASN A 180 16.09 -11.20 -4.86
CA ASN A 180 17.47 -11.72 -4.76
C ASN A 180 18.50 -10.61 -4.88
N ALA A 181 18.31 -9.64 -5.79
CA ALA A 181 19.20 -8.49 -5.92
C ALA A 181 19.21 -7.62 -4.65
N TYR A 182 18.04 -7.37 -4.06
CA TYR A 182 17.94 -6.66 -2.78
C TYR A 182 18.68 -7.41 -1.66
N ASN A 183 18.46 -8.72 -1.52
CA ASN A 183 19.11 -9.54 -0.50
C ASN A 183 20.64 -9.59 -0.68
N GLN A 184 21.13 -9.61 -1.93
CA GLN A 184 22.56 -9.54 -2.23
C GLN A 184 23.17 -8.19 -1.75
N ARG A 185 22.46 -7.08 -1.96
CA ARG A 185 22.89 -5.76 -1.47
C ARG A 185 22.93 -5.71 0.06
N ILE A 186 21.93 -6.31 0.74
CA ILE A 186 21.96 -6.44 2.21
C ILE A 186 23.20 -7.19 2.65
N ALA A 187 23.48 -8.37 2.07
CA ALA A 187 24.64 -9.19 2.43
C ALA A 187 25.97 -8.46 2.15
N GLU A 188 26.07 -7.72 1.05
CA GLU A 188 27.27 -6.89 0.75
C GLU A 188 27.48 -5.82 1.82
N LEU A 189 26.42 -5.09 2.22
CA LEU A 189 26.53 -4.06 3.25
C LEU A 189 26.96 -4.67 4.60
N GLN A 190 26.35 -5.80 5.00
CA GLN A 190 26.73 -6.54 6.22
C GLN A 190 28.22 -6.93 6.19
N GLN A 191 28.68 -7.52 5.09
CA GLN A 191 30.08 -7.92 4.93
C GLN A 191 31.04 -6.73 5.02
N ARG A 192 30.70 -5.62 4.37
CA ARG A 192 31.56 -4.41 4.36
C ARG A 192 31.59 -3.68 5.70
N MET A 193 30.53 -3.77 6.49
CA MET A 193 30.51 -3.23 7.85
C MET A 193 31.32 -4.09 8.82
N GLY A 194 31.33 -5.42 8.66
CA GLY A 194 32.05 -6.34 9.53
C GLY A 194 31.65 -6.15 11.00
N ASP A 195 32.64 -6.07 11.89
CA ASP A 195 32.40 -5.93 13.35
C ASP A 195 31.63 -4.66 13.73
N ARG A 196 31.65 -3.63 12.88
CA ARG A 196 30.87 -2.40 13.11
C ARG A 196 29.36 -2.63 13.04
N LEU A 197 28.91 -3.68 12.35
CA LEU A 197 27.50 -3.97 12.17
C LEU A 197 26.74 -4.03 13.51
N GLN A 198 27.26 -4.79 14.47
CA GLN A 198 26.62 -4.98 15.77
C GLN A 198 26.92 -3.87 16.80
N ASN A 199 27.85 -2.98 16.45
CA ASN A 199 28.34 -1.93 17.35
C ASN A 199 27.96 -0.51 16.91
N THR A 200 27.06 -0.36 15.91
CA THR A 200 26.62 0.94 15.41
C THR A 200 25.12 1.11 15.63
N LEU A 201 24.73 1.89 16.61
CA LEU A 201 23.33 2.19 16.93
C LEU A 201 22.75 3.18 15.92
N ILE A 202 21.72 2.77 15.19
CA ILE A 202 21.06 3.59 14.18
C ILE A 202 19.75 4.14 14.75
N SER A 203 19.60 5.46 14.73
CA SER A 203 18.37 6.16 15.03
C SER A 203 17.73 6.71 13.74
N ILE A 204 16.41 6.56 13.62
CA ILE A 204 15.62 7.15 12.51
C ILE A 204 14.59 8.10 13.11
N ILE A 205 14.68 9.36 12.74
CA ILE A 205 13.83 10.44 13.23
C ILE A 205 13.10 11.08 12.05
N GLU A 206 11.82 11.34 12.23
CA GLU A 206 11.07 12.21 11.33
C GLU A 206 10.49 13.39 12.10
N ILE A 207 10.80 14.61 11.65
CA ILE A 207 10.23 15.82 12.22
C ILE A 207 9.11 16.30 11.30
N TYR A 208 7.88 16.26 11.84
CA TYR A 208 6.67 16.82 11.24
C TYR A 208 6.49 18.28 11.70
N PRO A 209 5.58 19.02 11.10
CA PRO A 209 5.25 20.36 11.60
C PRO A 209 4.73 20.41 13.03
N ASP A 210 4.13 19.30 13.53
CA ASP A 210 3.38 19.21 14.79
C ASP A 210 3.95 18.19 15.80
N ARG A 211 4.90 17.33 15.40
CA ARG A 211 5.45 16.25 16.25
C ARG A 211 6.83 15.76 15.80
N ILE A 212 7.53 15.11 16.72
CA ILE A 212 8.79 14.41 16.48
C ILE A 212 8.52 12.92 16.61
N ARG A 213 8.85 12.15 15.58
CA ARG A 213 8.62 10.70 15.53
C ARG A 213 9.93 9.93 15.50
N LEU A 214 10.05 8.94 16.38
CA LEU A 214 11.08 7.92 16.34
C LEU A 214 10.51 6.65 15.73
N PHE A 215 11.20 6.11 14.74
CA PHE A 215 10.81 4.83 14.14
C PHE A 215 11.51 3.67 14.84
N GLY A 216 10.72 2.69 15.29
CA GLY A 216 11.17 1.48 15.97
C GLY A 216 11.04 0.22 15.12
N LYS A 217 11.20 -0.92 15.79
CA LYS A 217 10.94 -2.26 15.22
C LYS A 217 9.46 -2.59 15.22
N THR A 218 8.71 -2.01 16.16
CA THR A 218 7.28 -2.22 16.34
C THR A 218 6.56 -0.90 16.56
N LYS A 219 5.22 -0.91 16.54
CA LYS A 219 4.30 0.22 16.73
C LYS A 219 4.44 1.30 15.65
N THR A 220 5.52 2.07 15.68
CA THR A 220 5.77 3.10 14.66
C THR A 220 6.88 2.61 13.73
N VAL A 221 6.46 1.96 12.64
CA VAL A 221 7.34 1.30 11.67
C VAL A 221 7.25 2.03 10.32
N SER A 222 8.40 2.23 9.68
CA SER A 222 8.52 2.74 8.30
C SER A 222 9.22 1.71 7.41
N LEU A 223 9.22 1.92 6.10
CA LEU A 223 10.03 1.11 5.18
C LEU A 223 11.50 1.09 5.60
N SER A 224 12.09 2.27 5.85
CA SER A 224 13.49 2.39 6.27
C SER A 224 13.77 1.63 7.57
N SER A 225 12.82 1.64 8.53
CA SER A 225 13.00 0.89 9.76
C SER A 225 13.02 -0.63 9.53
N THR A 226 12.23 -1.16 8.59
CA THR A 226 12.30 -2.59 8.24
C THR A 226 13.60 -2.94 7.52
N ILE A 227 14.16 -2.03 6.72
CA ILE A 227 15.45 -2.23 6.05
C ILE A 227 16.60 -2.29 7.08
N ILE A 228 16.58 -1.43 8.09
CA ILE A 228 17.55 -1.50 9.19
C ILE A 228 17.49 -2.85 9.90
N GLU A 229 16.27 -3.41 10.11
CA GLU A 229 16.09 -4.77 10.65
C GLU A 229 16.61 -5.85 9.70
N ASP A 230 16.35 -5.74 8.39
CA ASP A 230 16.87 -6.70 7.40
C ASP A 230 18.40 -6.76 7.38
N ILE A 231 19.06 -5.63 7.58
CA ILE A 231 20.53 -5.55 7.67
C ILE A 231 21.05 -6.08 9.02
N GLY A 232 20.21 -6.10 10.05
CA GLY A 232 20.60 -6.48 11.40
C GLY A 232 21.36 -5.39 12.16
N LEU A 233 21.11 -4.12 11.82
CA LEU A 233 21.68 -2.98 12.53
C LEU A 233 20.92 -2.73 13.83
N PRO A 234 21.62 -2.59 14.98
CA PRO A 234 21.00 -2.33 16.26
C PRO A 234 20.47 -0.89 16.35
N ARG A 235 19.47 -0.73 17.23
CA ARG A 235 18.86 0.56 17.58
C ARG A 235 19.20 0.94 19.01
N PRO A 236 19.08 2.23 19.36
CA PRO A 236 19.06 2.65 20.76
C PRO A 236 17.93 1.92 21.51
N PRO A 237 18.15 1.50 22.79
CA PRO A 237 17.11 0.81 23.58
C PRO A 237 15.80 1.60 23.70
N SER A 238 15.85 2.94 23.70
CA SER A 238 14.70 3.84 23.67
C SER A 238 13.85 3.72 22.41
N GLN A 239 14.35 3.11 21.33
CA GLN A 239 13.72 2.98 20.02
C GLN A 239 13.37 1.52 19.65
N GLU A 240 13.28 0.62 20.61
CA GLU A 240 12.77 -0.74 20.36
C GLU A 240 11.30 -0.66 19.88
N GLU A 241 10.50 0.19 20.52
CA GLU A 241 9.18 0.56 20.05
C GLU A 241 9.22 1.99 19.48
N GLY A 242 8.71 2.18 18.25
CA GLY A 242 8.57 3.52 17.70
C GLY A 242 7.54 4.35 18.47
N MET A 243 7.77 5.66 18.59
CA MET A 243 6.90 6.58 19.34
C MET A 243 6.99 8.01 18.83
N ASP A 244 5.99 8.79 19.14
CA ASP A 244 6.09 10.25 19.06
C ASP A 244 6.64 10.78 20.39
N ILE A 245 7.60 11.69 20.33
CA ILE A 245 8.28 12.25 21.51
C ILE A 245 8.10 13.76 21.61
N SER A 246 8.23 14.29 22.83
CA SER A 246 8.30 15.73 23.04
C SER A 246 9.73 16.26 22.85
N LEU A 247 9.86 17.57 22.79
CA LEU A 247 11.17 18.22 22.66
C LEU A 247 12.08 17.95 23.87
N GLU A 248 11.49 17.82 25.07
CA GLU A 248 12.22 17.52 26.31
C GLU A 248 12.77 16.07 26.31
N SER A 249 12.12 15.17 25.56
CA SER A 249 12.54 13.77 25.41
C SER A 249 13.44 13.54 24.20
N ILE A 250 13.97 14.60 23.58
CA ILE A 250 14.80 14.50 22.38
C ILE A 250 16.07 13.64 22.60
N GLY A 251 16.48 13.44 23.85
CA GLY A 251 17.55 12.51 24.22
C GLY A 251 17.30 11.07 23.79
N ASP A 252 16.04 10.64 23.69
CA ASP A 252 15.66 9.29 23.23
C ASP A 252 15.98 9.07 21.73
N ALA A 253 16.26 10.16 21.01
CA ALA A 253 16.65 10.14 19.62
C ALA A 253 18.15 9.83 19.42
N ASP A 254 18.97 9.78 20.49
CA ASP A 254 20.41 9.60 20.34
C ASP A 254 20.78 8.18 19.89
N GLY A 255 21.87 8.11 19.14
CA GLY A 255 22.47 6.89 18.63
C GLY A 255 23.93 7.16 18.23
N ASP A 256 24.58 6.23 17.56
CA ASP A 256 25.87 6.48 16.92
C ASP A 256 25.72 7.26 15.62
N ILE A 257 24.58 7.04 14.95
CA ILE A 257 24.20 7.71 13.71
C ILE A 257 22.71 8.03 13.75
N ILE A 258 22.35 9.24 13.31
CA ILE A 258 20.95 9.67 13.14
C ILE A 258 20.66 9.89 11.66
N PHE A 259 19.68 9.17 11.13
CA PHE A 259 19.03 9.49 9.85
C PHE A 259 17.82 10.37 10.11
N LEU A 260 17.85 11.59 9.59
CA LEU A 260 16.87 12.63 9.86
C LEU A 260 16.03 12.91 8.62
N MET A 261 14.74 12.60 8.71
CA MET A 261 13.71 13.02 7.77
C MET A 261 13.06 14.33 8.27
N ALA A 262 12.81 15.26 7.37
CA ALA A 262 12.11 16.51 7.68
C ALA A 262 11.00 16.73 6.66
N ARG A 263 9.73 16.78 7.14
CA ARG A 263 8.57 17.06 6.27
C ARG A 263 8.58 18.50 5.79
N ASP A 264 8.95 19.41 6.68
CA ASP A 264 9.05 20.82 6.40
C ASP A 264 10.20 21.42 7.23
N PRO A 265 11.38 21.65 6.62
CA PRO A 265 12.52 22.24 7.32
C PRO A 265 12.29 23.71 7.76
N GLU A 266 11.29 24.39 7.19
CA GLU A 266 10.93 25.77 7.60
C GLU A 266 9.92 25.78 8.76
N ALA A 267 9.33 24.62 9.09
CA ALA A 267 8.40 24.52 10.21
C ALA A 267 9.04 24.95 11.55
N GLN A 268 8.26 25.60 12.40
CA GLN A 268 8.71 26.10 13.68
C GLN A 268 9.30 25.00 14.56
N LEU A 269 8.67 23.82 14.60
CA LEU A 269 9.15 22.71 15.42
C LEU A 269 10.53 22.21 14.93
N TYR A 270 10.76 22.12 13.62
CA TYR A 270 12.07 21.74 13.09
C TYR A 270 13.16 22.71 13.58
N GLN A 271 12.90 24.01 13.47
CA GLN A 271 13.84 25.04 13.93
C GLN A 271 14.05 24.98 15.47
N GLN A 272 13.00 24.71 16.23
CA GLN A 272 13.10 24.50 17.68
C GLN A 272 14.00 23.31 18.01
N VAL A 273 13.82 22.15 17.35
CA VAL A 273 14.64 20.96 17.54
C VAL A 273 16.11 21.26 17.22
N MET A 274 16.41 21.82 16.04
CA MET A 274 17.80 22.09 15.63
C MET A 274 18.52 23.07 16.56
N ASN A 275 17.81 23.98 17.20
CA ASN A 275 18.37 24.96 18.14
C ASN A 275 18.36 24.52 19.58
N HIS A 276 17.65 23.42 19.92
CA HIS A 276 17.47 22.97 21.30
C HIS A 276 18.80 22.55 21.95
N PRO A 277 19.06 22.94 23.21
CA PRO A 277 20.29 22.55 23.93
C PRO A 277 20.47 21.02 24.02
N LEU A 278 19.39 20.27 24.30
CA LEU A 278 19.45 18.81 24.40
C LEU A 278 19.78 18.16 23.05
N TRP A 279 19.27 18.68 21.92
CA TRP A 279 19.66 18.23 20.59
C TRP A 279 21.17 18.34 20.36
N LYS A 280 21.75 19.47 20.73
CA LYS A 280 23.20 19.73 20.59
C LYS A 280 24.07 18.86 21.49
N GLN A 281 23.50 18.22 22.52
CA GLN A 281 24.18 17.31 23.42
C GLN A 281 24.16 15.85 22.92
N LEU A 282 23.35 15.50 21.93
CA LEU A 282 23.29 14.16 21.38
C LEU A 282 24.67 13.75 20.85
N LYS A 283 25.07 12.50 21.13
CA LYS A 283 26.36 11.94 20.70
C LYS A 283 26.53 12.02 19.18
N ALA A 284 25.50 11.64 18.42
CA ALA A 284 25.53 11.71 16.96
C ALA A 284 25.67 13.14 16.46
N VAL A 285 25.04 14.12 17.13
CA VAL A 285 25.14 15.56 16.76
C VAL A 285 26.57 16.06 16.97
N GLN A 286 27.16 15.79 18.15
CA GLN A 286 28.53 16.19 18.47
C GLN A 286 29.57 15.53 17.56
N ALA A 287 29.30 14.29 17.13
CA ALA A 287 30.15 13.56 16.20
C ALA A 287 29.96 13.95 14.73
N GLY A 288 29.00 14.82 14.41
CA GLY A 288 28.66 15.19 13.03
C GLY A 288 28.07 14.04 12.23
N LYS A 289 27.46 13.05 12.89
CA LYS A 289 26.89 11.84 12.26
C LYS A 289 25.38 11.92 12.15
N ILE A 290 24.87 13.07 11.72
CA ILE A 290 23.48 13.28 11.34
C ILE A 290 23.42 13.38 9.84
N TYR A 291 22.62 12.52 9.24
CA TYR A 291 22.43 12.50 7.80
C TYR A 291 20.99 12.85 7.48
N LYS A 292 20.78 14.02 6.85
CA LYS A 292 19.48 14.37 6.28
C LYS A 292 19.21 13.47 5.09
N VAL A 293 18.05 12.85 5.08
CA VAL A 293 17.64 11.90 4.04
C VAL A 293 16.27 12.28 3.46
N GLU A 294 16.04 11.86 2.23
CA GLU A 294 14.82 12.18 1.51
C GLU A 294 13.62 11.41 2.06
N ASN A 295 12.67 12.16 2.58
CA ASN A 295 11.46 11.62 3.19
C ASN A 295 10.63 10.78 2.21
N SER A 296 10.61 11.13 0.93
CA SER A 296 9.80 10.47 -0.09
C SER A 296 10.09 8.97 -0.20
N TYR A 297 11.36 8.53 -0.20
CA TYR A 297 11.71 7.11 -0.29
C TYR A 297 12.10 6.48 1.05
N TRP A 298 12.57 7.23 2.06
CA TRP A 298 12.77 6.67 3.41
C TRP A 298 11.45 6.26 4.06
N GLY A 299 10.35 6.98 3.74
CA GLY A 299 8.98 6.61 4.05
C GLY A 299 8.26 5.85 2.94
N GLY A 300 8.96 5.33 1.93
CA GLY A 300 8.39 4.69 0.76
C GLY A 300 7.71 3.35 1.01
N SER A 301 7.39 2.62 -0.07
CA SER A 301 6.46 1.50 0.05
C SER A 301 6.87 0.21 -0.68
N GLY A 302 8.08 0.13 -1.24
CA GLY A 302 8.50 -1.03 -2.01
C GLY A 302 9.99 -1.08 -2.37
N TYR A 303 10.35 -1.93 -3.34
CA TYR A 303 11.74 -2.22 -3.69
C TYR A 303 12.48 -1.07 -4.40
N ILE A 304 11.77 -0.13 -5.05
CA ILE A 304 12.42 1.07 -5.62
C ILE A 304 12.94 1.94 -4.47
N ALA A 305 12.06 2.30 -3.53
CA ALA A 305 12.43 3.06 -2.34
C ALA A 305 13.48 2.34 -1.50
N ALA A 306 13.31 1.04 -1.27
CA ALA A 306 14.24 0.24 -0.47
C ALA A 306 15.67 0.26 -1.05
N ASN A 307 15.82 0.22 -2.37
CA ASN A 307 17.12 0.32 -3.00
C ASN A 307 17.75 1.72 -2.87
N LEU A 308 16.95 2.79 -2.88
CA LEU A 308 17.44 4.16 -2.63
C LEU A 308 17.87 4.33 -1.16
N VAL A 309 17.13 3.75 -0.21
CA VAL A 309 17.55 3.70 1.21
C VAL A 309 18.88 2.96 1.33
N LEU A 310 19.06 1.82 0.65
CA LEU A 310 20.33 1.10 0.65
C LEU A 310 21.47 1.94 0.06
N ASP A 311 21.24 2.71 -1.01
CA ASP A 311 22.24 3.63 -1.57
C ASP A 311 22.73 4.63 -0.51
N ASP A 312 21.81 5.21 0.26
CA ASP A 312 22.17 6.10 1.37
C ASP A 312 22.95 5.37 2.47
N LEU A 313 22.53 4.17 2.85
CA LEU A 313 23.22 3.38 3.87
C LEU A 313 24.63 3.01 3.43
N PHE A 314 24.85 2.59 2.20
CA PHE A 314 26.17 2.38 1.62
C PHE A 314 27.02 3.66 1.69
N LYS A 315 26.45 4.79 1.30
CA LYS A 315 27.13 6.09 1.29
C LYS A 315 27.55 6.55 2.67
N TYR A 316 26.70 6.36 3.69
CA TYR A 316 26.92 6.95 5.01
C TYR A 316 27.57 6.00 6.02
N LEU A 317 27.33 4.69 5.93
CA LEU A 317 27.86 3.72 6.88
C LEU A 317 29.29 3.21 6.51
N LEU A 318 29.69 3.37 5.26
CA LEU A 318 30.99 2.87 4.77
C LEU A 318 32.06 3.96 4.59
N LYS A 319 31.79 5.15 5.14
CA LYS A 319 32.77 6.25 5.21
C LYS A 319 33.82 6.01 6.27
#